data_8aa7d378fa7afb62d57863fcb5e11025
#
_entry.id   8aa7d378fa7afb62d57863fcb5e11025
#
_cell.length_a   1.000
_cell.length_b   1.000
_cell.length_c   1.000
_cell.angle_alpha   90.00
_cell.angle_beta   90.00
_cell.angle_gamma   90.00
#
_symmetry.space_group_name_H-M   'P 1'
#
loop_
_entity.id
_entity.type
_entity.pdbx_description
1 polymer ?
#
loop_
_entity_poly.entity_id
_entity_poly.type
_entity_poly.pdbx_seq_one_letter_code
_entity_poly.pdbx_strand_id
1 'polypeptide(L)'
;MDENLLIPNLQDEIEERAEVSLRPKTLDEYIGQTKVKENMKIYIEAAKKRNEPLDHILLYGPPGLGKTTLASIISNEMNTNIRITSGPAIEKPGDLAALLTNLSPNDVLFIDEIHRLNKNVEEILYPALEDFTLDIVIGKGPTSKSIRIDLPKFTLIGATTKAGSLSTPLRDRFGIVNRLELYDINDLKKIVKRTAQILNVNIDDTSAEEIARRSRGTPRIANRLLKRVRDYAIVLSDNEIDLKLTKVALNRLEIDELGLDEIDRKILETMIEKYGGRPVGIDTLATTVGEEVETIEDVYEPYLIQIGFISRTIRGRIPLPAAYEHMGYDLGTV
;
A
#
# COMPACT_ATOMS: atom_id res chain seq x y z
N MET A 1 -5.60 -22.35 -33.50
CA MET A 1 -6.48 -22.35 -32.34
C MET A 1 -5.58 -22.06 -31.15
N ASP A 2 -5.60 -20.84 -30.71
CA ASP A 2 -4.61 -20.32 -29.79
C ASP A 2 -4.99 -20.60 -28.33
N GLU A 3 -4.19 -21.46 -27.70
CA GLU A 3 -4.30 -21.81 -26.26
C GLU A 3 -3.47 -20.89 -25.36
N ASN A 4 -3.25 -19.63 -25.73
CA ASN A 4 -2.34 -18.74 -25.01
C ASN A 4 -3.04 -17.56 -24.29
N LEU A 5 -4.31 -17.70 -23.89
CA LEU A 5 -5.08 -16.63 -23.24
C LEU A 5 -5.30 -16.79 -21.72
N LEU A 6 -4.53 -17.66 -21.03
CA LEU A 6 -4.76 -17.97 -19.61
C LEU A 6 -3.51 -17.81 -18.70
N ILE A 7 -2.52 -16.98 -19.05
CA ILE A 7 -1.28 -16.84 -18.27
C ILE A 7 -1.05 -15.49 -17.55
N PRO A 8 -1.98 -14.52 -17.45
CA PRO A 8 -1.77 -13.36 -16.59
C PRO A 8 -1.65 -13.72 -15.11
N ASN A 9 -2.44 -14.69 -14.62
CA ASN A 9 -2.49 -15.02 -13.19
C ASN A 9 -1.24 -15.75 -12.66
N LEU A 10 -0.48 -16.45 -13.46
CA LEU A 10 0.69 -17.21 -13.00
C LEU A 10 1.91 -16.30 -12.77
N GLN A 11 2.08 -15.29 -13.59
CA GLN A 11 3.17 -14.31 -13.41
C GLN A 11 2.92 -13.41 -12.19
N ASP A 12 1.69 -12.96 -11.99
CA ASP A 12 1.30 -12.17 -10.83
C ASP A 12 1.48 -12.97 -9.52
N GLU A 13 1.11 -14.25 -9.49
CA GLU A 13 1.33 -15.13 -8.33
C GLU A 13 2.82 -15.39 -8.04
N ILE A 14 3.66 -15.53 -9.06
CA ILE A 14 5.10 -15.71 -8.89
C ILE A 14 5.74 -14.41 -8.41
N GLU A 15 5.33 -13.27 -8.94
CA GLU A 15 5.79 -11.95 -8.47
C GLU A 15 5.34 -11.67 -7.03
N GLU A 16 4.13 -12.03 -6.66
CA GLU A 16 3.59 -11.90 -5.30
C GLU A 16 4.34 -12.80 -4.30
N ARG A 17 4.61 -14.05 -4.65
CA ARG A 17 5.44 -14.96 -3.81
C ARG A 17 6.87 -14.47 -3.67
N ALA A 18 7.47 -13.94 -4.74
CA ALA A 18 8.78 -13.34 -4.70
C ALA A 18 8.81 -12.05 -3.85
N GLU A 19 7.73 -11.26 -3.86
CA GLU A 19 7.59 -10.08 -3.00
C GLU A 19 7.47 -10.46 -1.51
N VAL A 20 6.74 -11.53 -1.20
CA VAL A 20 6.61 -12.06 0.17
C VAL A 20 7.97 -12.48 0.74
N SER A 21 8.84 -13.07 -0.08
CA SER A 21 10.19 -13.50 0.36
C SER A 21 11.12 -12.32 0.72
N LEU A 22 10.85 -11.13 0.19
CA LEU A 22 11.64 -9.91 0.44
C LEU A 22 11.18 -9.16 1.70
N ARG A 23 10.01 -9.50 2.26
CA ARG A 23 9.46 -8.79 3.41
C ARG A 23 10.25 -9.07 4.68
N PRO A 24 10.51 -8.04 5.50
CA PRO A 24 11.07 -8.24 6.84
C PRO A 24 10.11 -9.08 7.71
N LYS A 25 10.66 -9.90 8.59
CA LYS A 25 9.89 -10.80 9.46
C LYS A 25 9.77 -10.30 10.90
N THR A 26 10.65 -9.38 11.30
CA THR A 26 10.71 -8.83 12.67
C THR A 26 10.71 -7.30 12.64
N LEU A 27 10.39 -6.68 13.78
CA LEU A 27 10.48 -5.22 13.92
C LEU A 27 11.92 -4.71 13.77
N ASP A 28 12.92 -5.51 14.14
CA ASP A 28 14.33 -5.08 14.00
C ASP A 28 14.78 -5.05 12.53
N GLU A 29 14.26 -5.95 11.70
CA GLU A 29 14.49 -5.93 10.25
C GLU A 29 13.70 -4.84 9.52
N TYR A 30 12.64 -4.31 10.15
CA TYR A 30 11.77 -3.31 9.54
C TYR A 30 12.45 -1.94 9.55
N ILE A 31 12.85 -1.47 8.36
CA ILE A 31 13.55 -0.20 8.15
C ILE A 31 12.54 0.93 8.07
N GLY A 32 12.86 2.09 8.64
CA GLY A 32 12.04 3.28 8.64
C GLY A 32 10.88 3.23 9.63
N GLN A 33 9.93 4.17 9.49
CA GLN A 33 8.75 4.29 10.36
C GLN A 33 9.09 4.28 11.87
N THR A 34 10.19 4.92 12.25
CA THR A 34 10.83 4.77 13.58
C THR A 34 9.84 4.95 14.73
N LYS A 35 9.03 6.02 14.70
CA LYS A 35 8.04 6.29 15.74
C LYS A 35 6.98 5.20 15.87
N VAL A 36 6.48 4.70 14.73
CA VAL A 36 5.48 3.61 14.70
C VAL A 36 6.11 2.34 15.26
N LYS A 37 7.33 2.03 14.83
CA LYS A 37 8.08 0.85 15.27
C LYS A 37 8.35 0.84 16.78
N GLU A 38 8.82 1.95 17.33
CA GLU A 38 9.09 2.11 18.77
C GLU A 38 7.83 1.91 19.61
N ASN A 39 6.72 2.54 19.22
CA ASN A 39 5.44 2.37 19.90
C ASN A 39 4.93 0.95 19.82
N MET A 40 4.97 0.33 18.63
CA MET A 40 4.55 -1.05 18.44
C MET A 40 5.36 -2.03 19.30
N LYS A 41 6.66 -1.82 19.44
CA LYS A 41 7.51 -2.63 20.31
C LYS A 41 7.04 -2.61 21.77
N ILE A 42 6.69 -1.42 22.28
CA ILE A 42 6.16 -1.25 23.65
C ILE A 42 4.80 -1.96 23.79
N TYR A 43 3.89 -1.77 22.83
CA TYR A 43 2.55 -2.38 22.89
C TYR A 43 2.60 -3.90 22.83
N ILE A 44 3.44 -4.47 21.95
CA ILE A 44 3.67 -5.91 21.85
C ILE A 44 4.24 -6.48 23.15
N GLU A 45 5.27 -5.86 23.72
CA GLU A 45 5.85 -6.31 24.98
C GLU A 45 4.84 -6.25 26.14
N ALA A 46 4.03 -5.19 26.19
CA ALA A 46 2.99 -5.05 27.22
C ALA A 46 1.90 -6.12 27.07
N ALA A 47 1.42 -6.39 25.85
CA ALA A 47 0.43 -7.42 25.57
C ALA A 47 0.96 -8.82 25.94
N LYS A 48 2.20 -9.15 25.58
CA LYS A 48 2.86 -10.40 25.97
C LYS A 48 2.95 -10.57 27.50
N LYS A 49 3.31 -9.50 28.23
CA LYS A 49 3.40 -9.54 29.72
C LYS A 49 2.04 -9.76 30.37
N ARG A 50 0.95 -9.24 29.79
CA ARG A 50 -0.42 -9.45 30.28
C ARG A 50 -1.04 -10.76 29.79
N ASN A 51 -0.40 -11.44 28.82
CA ASN A 51 -0.94 -12.60 28.10
C ASN A 51 -2.31 -12.31 27.45
N GLU A 52 -2.40 -11.16 26.79
CA GLU A 52 -3.60 -10.65 26.11
C GLU A 52 -3.30 -10.36 24.64
N PRO A 53 -4.32 -10.36 23.75
CA PRO A 53 -4.14 -9.84 22.40
C PRO A 53 -3.80 -8.35 22.44
N LEU A 54 -3.26 -7.84 21.36
CA LEU A 54 -3.13 -6.39 21.15
C LEU A 54 -4.49 -5.74 20.96
N ASP A 55 -4.60 -4.49 21.31
CA ASP A 55 -5.74 -3.67 20.88
C ASP A 55 -5.85 -3.67 19.35
N HIS A 56 -7.05 -3.41 18.85
CA HIS A 56 -7.27 -3.30 17.40
C HIS A 56 -6.46 -2.14 16.80
N ILE A 57 -5.86 -2.37 15.64
CA ILE A 57 -4.89 -1.46 15.01
C ILE A 57 -5.41 -0.97 13.67
N LEU A 58 -5.39 0.34 13.44
CA LEU A 58 -5.60 0.96 12.14
C LEU A 58 -4.28 1.46 11.57
N LEU A 59 -3.89 0.92 10.41
CA LEU A 59 -2.74 1.37 9.63
C LEU A 59 -3.24 2.17 8.42
N TYR A 60 -2.85 3.44 8.29
CA TYR A 60 -3.29 4.24 7.15
C TYR A 60 -2.14 5.02 6.52
N GLY A 61 -2.28 5.35 5.26
CA GLY A 61 -1.28 6.08 4.48
C GLY A 61 -1.24 5.62 3.02
N PRO A 62 -0.43 6.27 2.18
CA PRO A 62 -0.28 5.93 0.77
C PRO A 62 -0.05 4.45 0.50
N PRO A 63 -0.33 3.95 -0.71
CA PRO A 63 -0.05 2.57 -1.08
C PRO A 63 1.47 2.29 -1.10
N GLY A 64 1.87 1.03 -0.92
CA GLY A 64 3.27 0.61 -1.04
C GLY A 64 4.18 0.91 0.16
N LEU A 65 3.64 1.42 1.29
CA LEU A 65 4.41 1.75 2.51
C LEU A 65 4.62 0.59 3.47
N GLY A 66 4.10 -0.60 3.18
CA GLY A 66 4.32 -1.79 4.00
C GLY A 66 3.28 -2.02 5.10
N LYS A 67 2.01 -1.57 4.94
CA LYS A 67 0.91 -1.84 5.88
C LYS A 67 0.72 -3.33 6.14
N THR A 68 0.61 -4.13 5.08
CA THR A 68 0.51 -5.61 5.15
C THR A 68 1.76 -6.24 5.77
N THR A 69 2.94 -5.72 5.44
CA THR A 69 4.21 -6.18 6.01
C THR A 69 4.25 -5.95 7.53
N LEU A 70 3.85 -4.77 7.98
CA LEU A 70 3.83 -4.46 9.42
C LEU A 70 2.81 -5.35 10.16
N ALA A 71 1.64 -5.62 9.57
CA ALA A 71 0.67 -6.55 10.14
C ALA A 71 1.25 -7.97 10.31
N SER A 72 1.97 -8.47 9.30
CA SER A 72 2.65 -9.77 9.37
C SER A 72 3.75 -9.79 10.44
N ILE A 73 4.51 -8.71 10.56
CA ILE A 73 5.54 -8.57 11.61
C ILE A 73 4.89 -8.59 13.00
N ILE A 74 3.80 -7.86 13.20
CA ILE A 74 3.08 -7.83 14.49
C ILE A 74 2.63 -9.24 14.87
N SER A 75 2.05 -10.00 13.95
CA SER A 75 1.66 -11.39 14.18
C SER A 75 2.85 -12.28 14.55
N ASN A 76 3.97 -12.16 13.81
CA ASN A 76 5.20 -12.91 14.09
C ASN A 76 5.74 -12.56 15.48
N GLU A 77 5.84 -11.26 15.81
CA GLU A 77 6.28 -10.80 17.12
C GLU A 77 5.38 -11.28 18.27
N MET A 78 4.06 -11.32 18.06
CA MET A 78 3.11 -11.87 19.02
C MET A 78 3.11 -13.40 19.08
N ASN A 79 3.79 -14.07 18.14
CA ASN A 79 3.80 -15.53 17.97
C ASN A 79 2.38 -16.11 17.79
N THR A 80 1.58 -15.48 16.94
CA THR A 80 0.20 -15.84 16.62
C THR A 80 0.01 -16.01 15.12
N ASN A 81 -1.09 -16.63 14.70
CA ASN A 81 -1.41 -16.73 13.28
C ASN A 81 -2.00 -15.42 12.76
N ILE A 82 -1.79 -15.18 11.47
CA ILE A 82 -2.44 -14.07 10.75
C ILE A 82 -3.34 -14.63 9.65
N ARG A 83 -4.57 -14.11 9.59
CA ARG A 83 -5.46 -14.29 8.44
C ARG A 83 -5.53 -12.99 7.68
N ILE A 84 -5.25 -13.06 6.39
CA ILE A 84 -5.20 -11.89 5.50
C ILE A 84 -6.39 -11.94 4.57
N THR A 85 -7.10 -10.83 4.48
CA THR A 85 -8.20 -10.61 3.55
C THR A 85 -8.25 -9.14 3.14
N SER A 86 -9.21 -8.78 2.29
CA SER A 86 -9.43 -7.39 1.89
C SER A 86 -10.89 -6.99 2.01
N GLY A 87 -11.18 -5.69 2.14
CA GLY A 87 -12.55 -5.18 2.18
C GLY A 87 -13.40 -5.66 1.00
N PRO A 88 -12.94 -5.54 -0.26
CA PRO A 88 -13.67 -6.04 -1.42
C PRO A 88 -13.94 -7.55 -1.41
N ALA A 89 -13.08 -8.36 -0.80
CA ALA A 89 -13.26 -9.81 -0.72
C ALA A 89 -14.35 -10.24 0.28
N ILE A 90 -14.80 -9.34 1.15
CA ILE A 90 -15.85 -9.58 2.12
C ILE A 90 -17.17 -8.97 1.59
N GLU A 91 -17.88 -9.71 0.78
CA GLU A 91 -19.10 -9.22 0.13
C GLU A 91 -20.33 -9.24 1.05
N LYS A 92 -20.40 -10.23 1.92
CA LYS A 92 -21.57 -10.53 2.76
C LYS A 92 -21.21 -10.65 4.23
N PRO A 93 -22.18 -10.35 5.13
CA PRO A 93 -22.06 -10.66 6.55
C PRO A 93 -21.57 -12.07 6.87
N GLY A 94 -22.03 -13.07 6.10
CA GLY A 94 -21.63 -14.47 6.28
C GLY A 94 -20.15 -14.75 6.01
N ASP A 95 -19.54 -14.01 5.07
CA ASP A 95 -18.11 -14.15 4.75
C ASP A 95 -17.25 -13.71 5.94
N LEU A 96 -17.61 -12.57 6.54
CA LEU A 96 -16.95 -12.07 7.74
C LEU A 96 -17.19 -13.00 8.94
N ALA A 97 -18.41 -13.48 9.12
CA ALA A 97 -18.74 -14.43 10.19
C ALA A 97 -17.91 -15.70 10.10
N ALA A 98 -17.74 -16.25 8.88
CA ALA A 98 -16.89 -17.42 8.65
C ALA A 98 -15.41 -17.14 8.97
N LEU A 99 -14.90 -15.95 8.66
CA LEU A 99 -13.53 -15.57 9.02
C LEU A 99 -13.36 -15.49 10.54
N LEU A 100 -14.28 -14.80 11.25
CA LEU A 100 -14.19 -14.57 12.69
C LEU A 100 -14.35 -15.84 13.52
N THR A 101 -15.27 -16.72 13.14
CA THR A 101 -15.50 -17.99 13.86
C THR A 101 -14.39 -19.02 13.68
N ASN A 102 -13.54 -18.85 12.67
CA ASN A 102 -12.37 -19.70 12.42
C ASN A 102 -11.06 -19.14 13.00
N LEU A 103 -11.10 -18.05 13.79
CA LEU A 103 -9.92 -17.54 14.50
C LEU A 103 -9.65 -18.38 15.76
N SER A 104 -8.39 -18.51 16.09
CA SER A 104 -7.94 -19.01 17.40
C SER A 104 -7.70 -17.86 18.38
N PRO A 105 -7.63 -18.10 19.69
CA PRO A 105 -7.30 -17.06 20.66
C PRO A 105 -5.99 -16.34 20.31
N ASN A 106 -6.02 -15.00 20.36
CA ASN A 106 -4.93 -14.09 20.05
C ASN A 106 -4.52 -14.02 18.57
N ASP A 107 -5.21 -14.71 17.65
CA ASP A 107 -4.95 -14.58 16.22
C ASP A 107 -5.12 -13.13 15.73
N VAL A 108 -4.44 -12.82 14.65
CA VAL A 108 -4.57 -11.54 13.95
C VAL A 108 -5.44 -11.71 12.71
N LEU A 109 -6.47 -10.88 12.58
CA LEU A 109 -7.23 -10.70 11.34
C LEU A 109 -6.74 -9.42 10.68
N PHE A 110 -6.19 -9.51 9.48
CA PHE A 110 -5.80 -8.35 8.68
C PHE A 110 -6.79 -8.13 7.54
N ILE A 111 -7.36 -6.92 7.48
CA ILE A 111 -8.26 -6.50 6.41
C ILE A 111 -7.62 -5.33 5.67
N ASP A 112 -7.15 -5.58 4.44
CA ASP A 112 -6.67 -4.50 3.57
C ASP A 112 -7.84 -3.75 2.95
N GLU A 113 -7.64 -2.47 2.61
CA GLU A 113 -8.66 -1.57 2.09
C GLU A 113 -9.99 -1.66 2.88
N ILE A 114 -9.89 -1.64 4.21
CA ILE A 114 -11.02 -1.82 5.13
C ILE A 114 -12.14 -0.78 4.91
N HIS A 115 -11.84 0.37 4.34
CA HIS A 115 -12.81 1.40 3.97
C HIS A 115 -13.76 0.97 2.84
N ARG A 116 -13.47 -0.13 2.15
CA ARG A 116 -14.33 -0.70 1.09
C ARG A 116 -15.31 -1.75 1.62
N LEU A 117 -15.36 -1.99 2.92
CA LEU A 117 -16.42 -2.81 3.52
C LEU A 117 -17.78 -2.16 3.32
N ASN A 118 -18.78 -2.97 2.95
CA ASN A 118 -20.15 -2.47 2.91
C ASN A 118 -20.72 -2.31 4.34
N LYS A 119 -21.71 -1.45 4.50
CA LYS A 119 -22.30 -1.13 5.81
C LYS A 119 -22.81 -2.35 6.58
N ASN A 120 -23.43 -3.30 5.90
CA ASN A 120 -23.98 -4.48 6.56
C ASN A 120 -22.88 -5.37 7.15
N VAL A 121 -21.71 -5.44 6.50
CA VAL A 121 -20.53 -6.15 7.01
C VAL A 121 -19.90 -5.36 8.15
N GLU A 122 -19.83 -4.05 8.02
CA GLU A 122 -19.26 -3.17 9.03
C GLU A 122 -20.05 -3.22 10.35
N GLU A 123 -21.40 -3.28 10.30
CA GLU A 123 -22.27 -3.41 11.48
C GLU A 123 -22.02 -4.69 12.27
N ILE A 124 -21.62 -5.77 11.62
CA ILE A 124 -21.24 -7.02 12.29
C ILE A 124 -19.87 -6.93 12.97
N LEU A 125 -18.97 -6.12 12.43
CA LEU A 125 -17.68 -5.89 13.07
C LEU A 125 -17.81 -5.20 14.42
N TYR A 126 -18.77 -4.33 14.63
CA TYR A 126 -18.86 -3.55 15.88
C TYR A 126 -18.91 -4.42 17.12
N PRO A 127 -19.90 -5.34 17.30
CA PRO A 127 -19.92 -6.22 18.47
C PRO A 127 -18.74 -7.21 18.51
N ALA A 128 -18.22 -7.60 17.35
CA ALA A 128 -17.06 -8.47 17.28
C ALA A 128 -15.78 -7.80 17.82
N LEU A 129 -15.63 -6.49 17.66
CA LEU A 129 -14.47 -5.74 18.15
C LEU A 129 -14.62 -5.27 19.60
N GLU A 130 -15.85 -4.98 20.05
CA GLU A 130 -16.09 -4.50 21.42
C GLU A 130 -16.24 -5.64 22.43
N ASP A 131 -17.15 -6.59 22.10
CA ASP A 131 -17.59 -7.62 23.02
C ASP A 131 -17.06 -9.02 22.67
N PHE A 132 -16.33 -9.16 21.56
CA PHE A 132 -15.94 -10.44 20.99
C PHE A 132 -17.14 -11.38 20.79
N THR A 133 -18.23 -10.84 20.27
CA THR A 133 -19.45 -11.57 19.99
C THR A 133 -19.94 -11.32 18.58
N LEU A 134 -20.68 -12.28 18.04
CA LEU A 134 -21.26 -12.22 16.72
C LEU A 134 -22.74 -12.55 16.79
N ASP A 135 -23.60 -11.62 16.37
CA ASP A 135 -25.04 -11.84 16.31
C ASP A 135 -25.44 -12.31 14.89
N ILE A 136 -25.88 -13.56 14.78
CA ILE A 136 -26.32 -14.16 13.51
C ILE A 136 -27.85 -14.30 13.52
N VAL A 137 -28.49 -13.74 12.50
CA VAL A 137 -29.93 -13.90 12.28
C VAL A 137 -30.17 -15.15 11.42
N ILE A 138 -30.84 -16.16 11.99
CA ILE A 138 -31.23 -17.39 11.31
C ILE A 138 -32.72 -17.35 10.97
N GLY A 139 -33.08 -17.64 9.73
CA GLY A 139 -34.43 -17.63 9.22
C GLY A 139 -34.78 -16.35 8.47
N LYS A 140 -36.01 -16.29 7.95
CA LYS A 140 -36.54 -15.13 7.23
C LYS A 140 -37.90 -14.73 7.82
N GLY A 141 -38.17 -13.42 7.87
CA GLY A 141 -39.43 -12.86 8.32
C GLY A 141 -39.64 -12.89 9.84
N PRO A 142 -40.88 -12.84 10.32
CA PRO A 142 -41.21 -12.68 11.76
C PRO A 142 -40.75 -13.83 12.67
N THR A 143 -40.37 -14.98 12.09
CA THR A 143 -39.90 -16.16 12.84
C THR A 143 -38.37 -16.25 12.90
N SER A 144 -37.65 -15.23 12.39
CA SER A 144 -36.19 -15.19 12.47
C SER A 144 -35.73 -15.14 13.94
N LYS A 145 -34.68 -15.89 14.24
CA LYS A 145 -34.04 -15.91 15.57
C LYS A 145 -32.64 -15.34 15.48
N SER A 146 -32.30 -14.46 16.40
CA SER A 146 -30.89 -14.04 16.57
C SER A 146 -30.19 -15.01 17.52
N ILE A 147 -29.04 -15.49 17.08
CA ILE A 147 -28.16 -16.33 17.91
C ILE A 147 -26.87 -15.55 18.11
N ARG A 148 -26.47 -15.36 19.37
CA ARG A 148 -25.19 -14.77 19.74
C ARG A 148 -24.15 -15.87 19.88
N ILE A 149 -23.02 -15.68 19.19
CA ILE A 149 -21.85 -16.57 19.21
C ILE A 149 -20.70 -15.82 19.85
N ASP A 150 -20.10 -16.41 20.89
CA ASP A 150 -18.87 -15.86 21.47
C ASP A 150 -17.67 -16.16 20.57
N LEU A 151 -16.85 -15.14 20.32
CA LEU A 151 -15.62 -15.24 19.56
C LEU A 151 -14.41 -15.32 20.48
N PRO A 152 -13.34 -16.01 20.08
CA PRO A 152 -12.07 -15.88 20.79
C PRO A 152 -11.58 -14.42 20.72
N LYS A 153 -10.88 -13.97 21.76
CA LYS A 153 -10.24 -12.67 21.74
C LYS A 153 -9.18 -12.66 20.62
N PHE A 154 -9.22 -11.67 19.75
CA PHE A 154 -8.35 -11.52 18.58
C PHE A 154 -7.94 -10.06 18.40
N THR A 155 -6.96 -9.82 17.56
CA THR A 155 -6.58 -8.48 17.13
C THR A 155 -7.02 -8.24 15.67
N LEU A 156 -7.83 -7.21 15.42
CA LEU A 156 -8.06 -6.71 14.07
C LEU A 156 -6.97 -5.70 13.71
N ILE A 157 -6.33 -5.89 12.56
CA ILE A 157 -5.49 -4.87 11.93
C ILE A 157 -6.17 -4.43 10.64
N GLY A 158 -6.76 -3.25 10.64
CA GLY A 158 -7.32 -2.63 9.44
C GLY A 158 -6.27 -1.80 8.71
N ALA A 159 -6.21 -1.92 7.39
CA ALA A 159 -5.37 -1.07 6.55
C ALA A 159 -6.21 -0.26 5.57
N THR A 160 -5.82 0.98 5.32
CA THR A 160 -6.53 1.85 4.36
C THR A 160 -5.62 2.90 3.75
N THR A 161 -5.88 3.26 2.51
CA THR A 161 -5.31 4.45 1.86
C THR A 161 -6.16 5.69 2.14
N LYS A 162 -7.45 5.52 2.47
CA LYS A 162 -8.46 6.58 2.61
C LYS A 162 -9.05 6.59 4.03
N ALA A 163 -8.26 7.01 5.02
CA ALA A 163 -8.71 7.02 6.43
C ALA A 163 -9.96 7.87 6.67
N GLY A 164 -10.16 8.93 5.89
CA GLY A 164 -11.36 9.76 5.95
C GLY A 164 -12.65 9.10 5.43
N SER A 165 -12.53 7.98 4.70
CA SER A 165 -13.68 7.22 4.18
C SER A 165 -14.20 6.16 5.16
N LEU A 166 -13.48 5.93 6.27
CA LEU A 166 -13.96 5.06 7.34
C LEU A 166 -15.10 5.72 8.10
N SER A 167 -16.12 4.93 8.45
CA SER A 167 -17.16 5.41 9.35
C SER A 167 -16.56 5.75 10.73
N THR A 168 -17.12 6.78 11.36
CA THR A 168 -16.70 7.17 12.72
C THR A 168 -16.84 6.00 13.71
N PRO A 169 -17.95 5.23 13.72
CA PRO A 169 -18.08 4.11 14.62
C PRO A 169 -17.00 3.03 14.45
N LEU A 170 -16.60 2.73 13.22
CA LEU A 170 -15.54 1.74 13.01
C LEU A 170 -14.19 2.29 13.44
N ARG A 171 -13.89 3.55 13.10
CA ARG A 171 -12.62 4.18 13.44
C ARG A 171 -12.40 4.26 14.95
N ASP A 172 -13.44 4.55 15.73
CA ASP A 172 -13.36 4.73 17.18
C ASP A 172 -13.09 3.40 17.93
N ARG A 173 -13.24 2.26 17.26
CA ARG A 173 -12.94 0.92 17.79
C ARG A 173 -11.47 0.51 17.67
N PHE A 174 -10.67 1.29 16.95
CA PHE A 174 -9.23 1.07 16.88
C PHE A 174 -8.53 1.78 18.02
N GLY A 175 -8.05 1.04 19.02
CA GLY A 175 -7.27 1.57 20.13
C GLY A 175 -5.90 2.10 19.73
N ILE A 176 -5.35 1.57 18.62
CA ILE A 176 -4.04 1.97 18.08
C ILE A 176 -4.21 2.47 16.65
N VAL A 177 -3.90 3.74 16.39
CA VAL A 177 -4.01 4.35 15.07
C VAL A 177 -2.67 4.87 14.63
N ASN A 178 -2.10 4.29 13.55
CA ASN A 178 -0.79 4.66 13.05
C ASN A 178 -0.86 5.12 11.59
N ARG A 179 -0.35 6.33 11.34
CA ARG A 179 -0.09 6.81 9.98
C ARG A 179 1.29 6.34 9.53
N LEU A 180 1.34 5.66 8.40
CA LEU A 180 2.62 5.39 7.73
C LEU A 180 2.95 6.56 6.80
N GLU A 181 4.18 7.01 6.89
CA GLU A 181 4.70 8.13 6.10
C GLU A 181 5.60 7.62 4.98
N LEU A 182 5.81 8.47 3.99
CA LEU A 182 6.76 8.16 2.94
C LEU A 182 8.16 8.05 3.53
N TYR A 183 8.94 7.15 2.96
CA TYR A 183 10.30 6.89 3.40
C TYR A 183 11.25 7.96 2.85
N ASP A 184 12.23 8.33 3.63
CA ASP A 184 13.34 9.14 3.14
C ASP A 184 14.29 8.30 2.25
N ILE A 185 15.16 8.99 1.53
CA ILE A 185 16.10 8.37 0.59
C ILE A 185 17.06 7.42 1.32
N ASN A 186 17.49 7.75 2.54
CA ASN A 186 18.44 6.94 3.30
C ASN A 186 17.82 5.61 3.72
N ASP A 187 16.57 5.61 4.17
CA ASP A 187 15.86 4.39 4.54
C ASP A 187 15.52 3.55 3.32
N LEU A 188 15.12 4.17 2.19
CA LEU A 188 14.93 3.44 0.93
C LEU A 188 16.24 2.84 0.41
N LYS A 189 17.36 3.55 0.51
CA LYS A 189 18.69 3.03 0.17
C LYS A 189 19.02 1.77 0.97
N LYS A 190 18.75 1.77 2.28
CA LYS A 190 18.93 0.59 3.13
C LYS A 190 18.03 -0.57 2.69
N ILE A 191 16.77 -0.28 2.34
CA ILE A 191 15.82 -1.27 1.82
C ILE A 191 16.31 -1.87 0.51
N VAL A 192 16.76 -1.05 -0.44
CA VAL A 192 17.33 -1.49 -1.72
C VAL A 192 18.54 -2.39 -1.49
N LYS A 193 19.48 -2.00 -0.63
CA LYS A 193 20.68 -2.81 -0.31
C LYS A 193 20.31 -4.13 0.34
N ARG A 194 19.40 -4.13 1.32
CA ARG A 194 18.89 -5.37 1.93
C ARG A 194 18.25 -6.29 0.90
N THR A 195 17.41 -5.73 0.02
CA THR A 195 16.75 -6.51 -1.03
C THR A 195 17.74 -7.05 -2.05
N ALA A 196 18.77 -6.29 -2.42
CA ALA A 196 19.84 -6.74 -3.31
C ALA A 196 20.60 -7.94 -2.71
N GLN A 197 20.89 -7.91 -1.40
CA GLN A 197 21.50 -9.05 -0.69
C GLN A 197 20.63 -10.31 -0.75
N ILE A 198 19.31 -10.18 -0.52
CA ILE A 198 18.36 -11.31 -0.59
C ILE A 198 18.29 -11.87 -2.02
N LEU A 199 18.39 -11.01 -3.02
CA LEU A 199 18.36 -11.37 -4.44
C LEU A 199 19.73 -11.84 -4.97
N ASN A 200 20.77 -11.88 -4.12
CA ASN A 200 22.15 -12.25 -4.48
C ASN A 200 22.70 -11.43 -5.66
N VAL A 201 22.48 -10.12 -5.64
CA VAL A 201 23.03 -9.18 -6.62
C VAL A 201 23.89 -8.14 -5.92
N ASN A 202 25.03 -7.82 -6.52
CA ASN A 202 25.93 -6.80 -6.00
C ASN A 202 25.46 -5.41 -6.48
N ILE A 203 25.35 -4.47 -5.54
CA ILE A 203 24.97 -3.08 -5.84
C ILE A 203 25.87 -2.11 -5.09
N ASP A 204 26.37 -1.10 -5.77
CA ASP A 204 27.12 -0.04 -5.12
C ASP A 204 26.19 0.99 -4.42
N ASP A 205 26.79 1.80 -3.56
CA ASP A 205 26.06 2.78 -2.73
C ASP A 205 25.38 3.87 -3.56
N THR A 206 25.98 4.26 -4.67
CA THR A 206 25.48 5.31 -5.55
C THR A 206 24.31 4.82 -6.38
N SER A 207 24.34 3.58 -6.84
CA SER A 207 23.24 2.90 -7.53
C SER A 207 22.04 2.68 -6.61
N ALA A 208 22.28 2.22 -5.39
CA ALA A 208 21.23 2.05 -4.40
C ALA A 208 20.54 3.39 -4.07
N GLU A 209 21.29 4.48 -3.99
CA GLU A 209 20.77 5.83 -3.77
C GLU A 209 19.97 6.35 -4.97
N GLU A 210 20.44 6.10 -6.20
CA GLU A 210 19.74 6.48 -7.42
C GLU A 210 18.39 5.77 -7.55
N ILE A 211 18.32 4.46 -7.25
CA ILE A 211 17.07 3.72 -7.20
C ILE A 211 16.16 4.26 -6.10
N ALA A 212 16.70 4.54 -4.90
CA ALA A 212 15.94 5.09 -3.78
C ALA A 212 15.33 6.45 -4.13
N ARG A 213 16.08 7.32 -4.79
CA ARG A 213 15.62 8.66 -5.21
C ARG A 213 14.43 8.58 -6.16
N ARG A 214 14.45 7.66 -7.13
CA ARG A 214 13.36 7.48 -8.11
C ARG A 214 12.20 6.61 -7.60
N SER A 215 12.22 6.21 -6.30
CA SER A 215 11.22 5.30 -5.72
C SER A 215 10.00 5.98 -5.12
N ARG A 216 9.82 7.29 -5.33
CA ARG A 216 8.64 8.05 -4.85
C ARG A 216 8.36 7.87 -3.36
N GLY A 217 9.37 7.68 -2.54
CA GLY A 217 9.21 7.48 -1.10
C GLY A 217 8.60 6.12 -0.70
N THR A 218 8.49 5.13 -1.60
CA THR A 218 7.80 3.88 -1.31
C THR A 218 8.69 2.64 -1.50
N PRO A 219 8.76 1.75 -0.49
CA PRO A 219 9.50 0.48 -0.58
C PRO A 219 9.07 -0.43 -1.73
N ARG A 220 7.78 -0.46 -2.07
CA ARG A 220 7.25 -1.27 -3.18
C ARG A 220 7.87 -0.86 -4.51
N ILE A 221 7.93 0.45 -4.79
CA ILE A 221 8.53 0.97 -6.02
C ILE A 221 10.04 0.73 -6.00
N ALA A 222 10.73 0.96 -4.87
CA ALA A 222 12.16 0.71 -4.72
C ALA A 222 12.52 -0.74 -5.07
N ASN A 223 11.78 -1.71 -4.52
CA ASN A 223 11.99 -3.12 -4.80
C ASN A 223 11.66 -3.48 -6.27
N ARG A 224 10.62 -2.89 -6.85
CA ARG A 224 10.26 -3.08 -8.25
C ARG A 224 11.37 -2.56 -9.17
N LEU A 225 11.87 -1.35 -8.93
CA LEU A 225 12.96 -0.77 -9.72
C LEU A 225 14.24 -1.60 -9.59
N LEU A 226 14.61 -2.01 -8.37
CA LEU A 226 15.78 -2.86 -8.16
C LEU A 226 15.67 -4.18 -8.95
N LYS A 227 14.51 -4.85 -8.93
CA LYS A 227 14.31 -6.08 -9.71
C LYS A 227 14.52 -5.83 -11.21
N ARG A 228 14.00 -4.74 -11.75
CA ARG A 228 14.20 -4.40 -13.17
C ARG A 228 15.66 -4.08 -13.48
N VAL A 229 16.33 -3.27 -12.66
CA VAL A 229 17.77 -2.98 -12.83
C VAL A 229 18.62 -4.25 -12.73
N ARG A 230 18.27 -5.17 -11.82
CA ARG A 230 18.91 -6.49 -11.72
C ARG A 230 18.79 -7.29 -13.03
N ASP A 231 17.62 -7.27 -13.68
CA ASP A 231 17.43 -7.99 -14.94
C ASP A 231 18.42 -7.49 -16.01
N TYR A 232 18.71 -6.17 -16.05
CA TYR A 232 19.76 -5.61 -16.88
C TYR A 232 21.16 -6.06 -16.43
N ALA A 233 21.43 -6.13 -15.13
CA ALA A 233 22.72 -6.54 -14.60
C ALA A 233 23.06 -8.00 -14.96
N ILE A 234 22.10 -8.90 -14.87
CA ILE A 234 22.27 -10.30 -15.25
C ILE A 234 22.67 -10.44 -16.72
N VAL A 235 22.14 -9.59 -17.59
CA VAL A 235 22.41 -9.70 -19.05
C VAL A 235 23.65 -8.92 -19.49
N LEU A 236 23.97 -7.81 -18.80
CA LEU A 236 24.94 -6.83 -19.31
C LEU A 236 26.20 -6.68 -18.45
N SER A 237 26.22 -7.17 -17.20
CA SER A 237 27.30 -6.86 -16.24
C SER A 237 27.61 -7.94 -15.19
N ASP A 238 27.49 -9.22 -15.51
CA ASP A 238 27.79 -10.33 -14.61
C ASP A 238 27.18 -10.18 -13.19
N ASN A 239 25.93 -9.70 -13.13
CA ASN A 239 25.20 -9.51 -11.89
C ASN A 239 25.73 -8.37 -10.97
N GLU A 240 26.44 -7.40 -11.54
CA GLU A 240 26.90 -6.20 -10.83
C GLU A 240 26.07 -4.99 -11.24
N ILE A 241 25.56 -4.24 -10.25
CA ILE A 241 24.78 -3.02 -10.45
C ILE A 241 25.65 -1.82 -10.08
N ASP A 242 26.15 -1.13 -11.11
CA ASP A 242 26.84 0.15 -11.00
C ASP A 242 25.91 1.32 -11.39
N LEU A 243 26.32 2.55 -11.11
CA LEU A 243 25.54 3.74 -11.39
C LEU A 243 25.26 3.93 -12.90
N LYS A 244 26.19 3.53 -13.77
CA LYS A 244 26.05 3.66 -15.21
C LYS A 244 24.96 2.72 -15.72
N LEU A 245 24.99 1.47 -15.32
CA LEU A 245 23.96 0.48 -15.65
C LEU A 245 22.61 0.90 -15.09
N THR A 246 22.57 1.35 -13.83
CA THR A 246 21.35 1.82 -13.17
C THR A 246 20.68 2.94 -13.98
N LYS A 247 21.44 3.96 -14.38
CA LYS A 247 20.92 5.05 -15.21
C LYS A 247 20.43 4.57 -16.57
N VAL A 248 21.16 3.67 -17.22
CA VAL A 248 20.75 3.09 -18.52
C VAL A 248 19.44 2.32 -18.37
N ALA A 249 19.32 1.48 -17.33
CA ALA A 249 18.11 0.69 -17.08
C ALA A 249 16.91 1.58 -16.77
N LEU A 250 17.04 2.55 -15.85
CA LEU A 250 15.95 3.44 -15.46
C LEU A 250 15.50 4.34 -16.61
N ASN A 251 16.42 4.81 -17.45
CA ASN A 251 16.07 5.58 -18.64
C ASN A 251 15.32 4.74 -19.69
N ARG A 252 15.70 3.46 -19.86
CA ARG A 252 14.95 2.55 -20.74
C ARG A 252 13.57 2.17 -20.21
N LEU A 253 13.38 2.25 -18.89
CA LEU A 253 12.08 2.11 -18.23
C LEU A 253 11.28 3.42 -18.24
N GLU A 254 11.81 4.47 -18.88
CA GLU A 254 11.20 5.79 -18.98
C GLU A 254 10.88 6.43 -17.62
N ILE A 255 11.66 6.06 -16.59
CA ILE A 255 11.57 6.62 -15.24
C ILE A 255 12.56 7.79 -15.15
N ASP A 256 12.06 8.99 -14.93
CA ASP A 256 12.89 10.20 -14.83
C ASP A 256 13.58 10.36 -13.46
N GLU A 257 14.29 11.47 -13.26
CA GLU A 257 15.07 11.74 -12.04
C GLU A 257 14.22 11.89 -10.76
N LEU A 258 12.96 12.26 -10.90
CA LEU A 258 11.98 12.33 -9.81
C LEU A 258 11.14 11.03 -9.68
N GLY A 259 11.39 10.05 -10.52
CA GLY A 259 10.63 8.80 -10.54
C GLY A 259 9.30 8.90 -11.27
N LEU A 260 9.09 9.92 -12.12
CA LEU A 260 7.90 10.00 -12.96
C LEU A 260 8.02 9.02 -14.11
N ASP A 261 6.94 8.32 -14.41
CA ASP A 261 6.81 7.44 -15.55
C ASP A 261 6.12 8.14 -16.74
N GLU A 262 5.88 7.42 -17.82
CA GLU A 262 5.23 7.92 -19.03
C GLU A 262 3.85 8.52 -18.73
N ILE A 263 3.07 7.86 -17.88
CA ILE A 263 1.69 8.31 -17.57
C ILE A 263 1.70 9.59 -16.72
N ASP A 264 2.59 9.71 -15.74
CA ASP A 264 2.74 10.96 -14.98
C ASP A 264 3.05 12.13 -15.91
N ARG A 265 4.02 11.96 -16.81
CA ARG A 265 4.37 13.01 -17.78
C ARG A 265 3.20 13.34 -18.71
N LYS A 266 2.48 12.32 -19.21
CA LYS A 266 1.29 12.50 -20.05
C LYS A 266 0.17 13.24 -19.33
N ILE A 267 -0.01 13.02 -18.01
CA ILE A 267 -0.94 13.78 -17.18
C ILE A 267 -0.53 15.26 -17.17
N LEU A 268 0.74 15.56 -16.86
CA LEU A 268 1.25 16.93 -16.79
C LEU A 268 1.20 17.63 -18.15
N GLU A 269 1.67 16.99 -19.23
CA GLU A 269 1.59 17.50 -20.61
C GLU A 269 0.15 17.81 -21.00
N THR A 270 -0.78 16.90 -20.70
CA THR A 270 -2.21 17.10 -20.99
C THR A 270 -2.74 18.35 -20.27
N MET A 271 -2.41 18.54 -19.01
CA MET A 271 -2.86 19.70 -18.23
C MET A 271 -2.22 21.00 -18.73
N ILE A 272 -0.96 20.98 -19.11
CA ILE A 272 -0.20 22.15 -19.59
C ILE A 272 -0.60 22.49 -21.03
N GLU A 273 -0.43 21.57 -21.97
CA GLU A 273 -0.60 21.85 -23.39
C GLU A 273 -2.07 21.91 -23.83
N LYS A 274 -2.84 20.84 -23.49
CA LYS A 274 -4.23 20.74 -24.01
C LYS A 274 -5.19 21.65 -23.27
N TYR A 275 -4.98 21.85 -21.97
CA TYR A 275 -5.88 22.67 -21.14
C TYR A 275 -5.27 24.02 -20.75
N GLY A 276 -4.07 24.35 -21.22
CA GLY A 276 -3.44 25.66 -20.98
C GLY A 276 -3.29 26.00 -19.50
N GLY A 277 -2.98 25.02 -18.67
CA GLY A 277 -2.84 25.21 -17.22
C GLY A 277 -4.13 25.51 -16.47
N ARG A 278 -5.29 25.51 -17.14
CA ARG A 278 -6.60 25.77 -16.52
C ARG A 278 -7.07 24.57 -15.69
N PRO A 279 -7.97 24.79 -14.70
CA PRO A 279 -8.54 23.69 -13.93
C PRO A 279 -9.23 22.66 -14.81
N VAL A 280 -8.86 21.38 -14.66
CA VAL A 280 -9.39 20.25 -15.43
C VAL A 280 -10.07 19.26 -14.46
N GLY A 281 -11.29 18.82 -14.78
CA GLY A 281 -12.01 17.78 -14.03
C GLY A 281 -11.33 16.42 -14.19
N ILE A 282 -11.44 15.55 -13.16
CA ILE A 282 -10.78 14.24 -13.15
C ILE A 282 -11.26 13.35 -14.30
N ASP A 283 -12.56 13.31 -14.58
CA ASP A 283 -13.16 12.49 -15.65
C ASP A 283 -12.62 12.91 -17.03
N THR A 284 -12.49 14.23 -17.24
CA THR A 284 -11.94 14.79 -18.48
C THR A 284 -10.45 14.45 -18.63
N LEU A 285 -9.70 14.56 -17.53
CA LEU A 285 -8.28 14.22 -17.51
C LEU A 285 -8.08 12.73 -17.78
N ALA A 286 -8.82 11.85 -17.08
CA ALA A 286 -8.78 10.41 -17.22
C ALA A 286 -9.07 9.98 -18.67
N THR A 287 -10.15 10.49 -19.26
CA THR A 287 -10.52 10.22 -20.65
C THR A 287 -9.42 10.67 -21.62
N THR A 288 -8.82 11.84 -21.37
CA THR A 288 -7.79 12.40 -22.28
C THR A 288 -6.47 11.66 -22.21
N VAL A 289 -6.10 11.21 -21.01
CA VAL A 289 -4.88 10.42 -20.79
C VAL A 289 -5.07 8.97 -21.21
N GLY A 290 -6.32 8.46 -21.16
CA GLY A 290 -6.67 7.06 -21.47
C GLY A 290 -6.51 6.14 -20.26
N GLU A 291 -6.73 6.68 -19.07
CA GLU A 291 -6.66 5.96 -17.80
C GLU A 291 -8.01 5.99 -17.07
N GLU A 292 -8.21 5.06 -16.11
CA GLU A 292 -9.37 5.10 -15.23
C GLU A 292 -9.24 6.21 -14.18
N VAL A 293 -10.37 6.78 -13.78
CA VAL A 293 -10.42 7.85 -12.76
C VAL A 293 -9.78 7.40 -11.46
N GLU A 294 -10.13 6.20 -10.97
CA GLU A 294 -9.55 5.65 -9.73
C GLU A 294 -8.03 5.46 -9.84
N THR A 295 -7.53 5.06 -11.00
CA THR A 295 -6.09 4.90 -11.25
C THR A 295 -5.37 6.23 -11.13
N ILE A 296 -5.91 7.30 -11.72
CA ILE A 296 -5.30 8.63 -11.58
C ILE A 296 -5.35 9.10 -10.13
N GLU A 297 -6.49 8.98 -9.45
CA GLU A 297 -6.66 9.48 -8.08
C GLU A 297 -5.85 8.71 -7.03
N ASP A 298 -5.67 7.41 -7.21
CA ASP A 298 -5.08 6.55 -6.19
C ASP A 298 -3.59 6.23 -6.44
N VAL A 299 -3.14 6.30 -7.71
CA VAL A 299 -1.77 5.93 -8.09
C VAL A 299 -0.90 7.13 -8.46
N TYR A 300 -1.38 8.01 -9.35
CA TYR A 300 -0.58 9.10 -9.92
C TYR A 300 -0.70 10.41 -9.15
N GLU A 301 -1.92 10.88 -8.94
CA GLU A 301 -2.21 12.18 -8.34
C GLU A 301 -1.58 12.37 -6.95
N PRO A 302 -1.58 11.39 -6.02
CA PRO A 302 -1.02 11.59 -4.69
C PRO A 302 0.45 11.98 -4.69
N TYR A 303 1.25 11.37 -5.58
CA TYR A 303 2.66 11.70 -5.70
C TYR A 303 2.87 13.06 -6.37
N LEU A 304 2.15 13.35 -7.44
CA LEU A 304 2.23 14.64 -8.13
C LEU A 304 1.83 15.82 -7.23
N ILE A 305 0.83 15.64 -6.36
CA ILE A 305 0.46 16.63 -5.34
C ILE A 305 1.59 16.80 -4.32
N GLN A 306 2.17 15.71 -3.86
CA GLN A 306 3.20 15.72 -2.83
C GLN A 306 4.47 16.45 -3.28
N ILE A 307 4.91 16.24 -4.51
CA ILE A 307 6.08 16.95 -5.07
C ILE A 307 5.74 18.38 -5.52
N GLY A 308 4.49 18.82 -5.34
CA GLY A 308 4.05 20.17 -5.69
C GLY A 308 3.89 20.42 -7.19
N PHE A 309 3.59 19.37 -7.97
CA PHE A 309 3.39 19.50 -9.41
C PHE A 309 1.96 19.81 -9.78
N ILE A 310 1.00 19.31 -9.01
CA ILE A 310 -0.42 19.60 -9.22
C ILE A 310 -1.11 20.00 -7.91
N SER A 311 -2.22 20.70 -8.03
CA SER A 311 -3.09 21.05 -6.90
C SER A 311 -4.54 20.76 -7.23
N ARG A 312 -5.30 20.31 -6.22
CA ARG A 312 -6.76 20.16 -6.29
C ARG A 312 -7.45 21.49 -5.99
N THR A 313 -8.36 21.88 -6.84
CA THR A 313 -9.24 23.04 -6.64
C THR A 313 -10.70 22.62 -6.73
N ILE A 314 -11.62 23.50 -6.35
CA ILE A 314 -13.07 23.27 -6.48
C ILE A 314 -13.46 23.01 -7.95
N ARG A 315 -12.71 23.57 -8.91
CA ARG A 315 -12.99 23.45 -10.36
C ARG A 315 -12.27 22.31 -11.04
N GLY A 316 -11.38 21.61 -10.34
CA GLY A 316 -10.56 20.53 -10.89
C GLY A 316 -9.09 20.63 -10.47
N ARG A 317 -8.23 19.94 -11.21
CA ARG A 317 -6.78 19.89 -10.99
C ARG A 317 -6.09 20.97 -11.82
N ILE A 318 -5.06 21.59 -11.25
CA ILE A 318 -4.20 22.57 -11.93
C ILE A 318 -2.74 22.17 -11.81
N PRO A 319 -1.94 22.35 -12.87
CA PRO A 319 -0.48 22.21 -12.76
C PRO A 319 0.10 23.42 -12.02
N LEU A 320 1.14 23.18 -11.23
CA LEU A 320 1.85 24.21 -10.47
C LEU A 320 3.17 24.59 -11.16
N PRO A 321 3.80 25.73 -10.83
CA PRO A 321 5.02 26.21 -11.48
C PRO A 321 6.15 25.16 -11.57
N ALA A 322 6.33 24.35 -10.53
CA ALA A 322 7.33 23.29 -10.50
C ALA A 322 7.10 22.22 -11.59
N ALA A 323 5.85 21.97 -11.98
CA ALA A 323 5.54 21.04 -13.09
C ALA A 323 5.98 21.61 -14.44
N TYR A 324 5.77 22.91 -14.67
CA TYR A 324 6.23 23.57 -15.91
C TYR A 324 7.75 23.54 -16.04
N GLU A 325 8.45 23.89 -14.95
CA GLU A 325 9.91 23.87 -14.92
C GLU A 325 10.47 22.47 -15.21
N HIS A 326 9.92 21.44 -14.55
CA HIS A 326 10.35 20.05 -14.74
C HIS A 326 10.08 19.54 -16.16
N MET A 327 8.95 19.91 -16.72
CA MET A 327 8.54 19.52 -18.08
C MET A 327 9.19 20.38 -19.18
N GLY A 328 9.98 21.41 -18.80
CA GLY A 328 10.67 22.30 -19.75
C GLY A 328 9.78 23.34 -20.42
N TYR A 329 8.66 23.71 -19.81
CA TYR A 329 7.76 24.76 -20.30
C TYR A 329 8.03 26.09 -19.60
N ASP A 330 8.01 27.19 -20.34
CA ASP A 330 8.07 28.53 -19.77
C ASP A 330 6.72 28.95 -19.16
N LEU A 331 6.73 29.51 -17.95
CA LEU A 331 5.51 29.98 -17.23
C LEU A 331 4.75 31.11 -17.94
N GLY A 332 5.22 31.60 -19.10
CA GLY A 332 4.63 32.70 -19.87
C GLY A 332 4.07 32.33 -21.23
N THR A 333 4.09 31.07 -21.63
CA THR A 333 3.75 30.63 -23.00
C THR A 333 2.36 29.99 -23.14
N VAL A 334 1.51 29.99 -22.10
CA VAL A 334 0.15 29.39 -22.16
C VAL A 334 -0.90 30.43 -21.79
#